data_2139e6455e0ce222a4a80d8464871f34
#
_entry.id   2139e6455e0ce222a4a80d8464871f34
#
_cell.length_a   1.000
_cell.length_b   1.000
_cell.length_c   1.000
_cell.angle_alpha   90.00
_cell.angle_beta   90.00
_cell.angle_gamma   90.00
#
_symmetry.space_group_name_H-M   'P 1'
#
loop_
_entity.id
_entity.type
_entity.pdbx_description
1 polymer ?
#
loop_
_entity_poly.entity_id
_entity_poly.type
_entity_poly.pdbx_seq_one_letter_code
_entity_poly.pdbx_strand_id
1 'polypeptide(L)'
;RYILENPEKIEEMSSRELGHATFTSAASVTRFCQKIGVKGFPEFKMQFVRELRTGGMEDVSAVTMSERENVVTMVRKAEKIQRQAVEETNKELSYTQLVRIGKLIADASCVDFYVYDMNIYLAKYGCALFFHAGKLSSVHSEINIQGLHAAMPADGHVAIIISHTGKNEQLAEIEKMLHRGGTKIIVISGNRKGVVGQYATEFLYAAGSEKVEEFWSSTFFASGKYLLDILYGMEFSRRYEENIALNSRYEKSGKNLLWRFSEKESD
;
A
#
# COMPACT_ATOMS: atom_id res chain seq x y z
N ARG A 1 -14.80 -4.39 -23.86
CA ARG A 1 -14.78 -5.78 -23.36
C ARG A 1 -14.19 -6.70 -24.43
N TYR A 2 -14.81 -6.84 -25.62
CA TYR A 2 -14.34 -7.75 -26.68
C TYR A 2 -12.85 -7.55 -27.04
N ILE A 3 -12.38 -6.30 -27.18
CA ILE A 3 -10.98 -5.97 -27.50
C ILE A 3 -10.00 -6.52 -26.44
N LEU A 4 -10.38 -6.43 -25.16
CA LEU A 4 -9.54 -6.90 -24.04
C LEU A 4 -9.58 -8.43 -23.90
N GLU A 5 -10.67 -9.07 -24.32
CA GLU A 5 -10.82 -10.54 -24.30
C GLU A 5 -10.18 -11.25 -25.52
N ASN A 6 -9.95 -10.49 -26.62
CA ASN A 6 -9.39 -11.01 -27.86
C ASN A 6 -8.32 -10.10 -28.45
N PRO A 7 -7.29 -9.73 -27.69
CA PRO A 7 -6.31 -8.71 -28.08
C PRO A 7 -5.54 -9.11 -29.36
N GLU A 8 -5.22 -10.37 -29.52
CA GLU A 8 -4.50 -10.88 -30.69
C GLU A 8 -5.26 -10.73 -32.00
N LYS A 9 -6.59 -10.79 -31.97
CA LYS A 9 -7.41 -10.65 -33.19
C LYS A 9 -7.48 -9.23 -33.70
N ILE A 10 -7.27 -8.24 -32.82
CA ILE A 10 -7.41 -6.81 -33.17
C ILE A 10 -6.37 -6.39 -34.23
N GLU A 11 -5.21 -7.01 -34.24
CA GLU A 11 -4.15 -6.71 -35.23
C GLU A 11 -4.63 -6.95 -36.67
N GLU A 12 -5.43 -7.97 -36.92
CA GLU A 12 -5.90 -8.34 -38.26
C GLU A 12 -7.25 -7.71 -38.62
N MET A 13 -8.05 -7.27 -37.63
CA MET A 13 -9.40 -6.78 -37.84
C MET A 13 -9.44 -5.39 -38.47
N SER A 14 -10.45 -5.19 -39.33
CA SER A 14 -10.92 -3.87 -39.78
C SER A 14 -11.98 -3.31 -38.80
N SER A 15 -12.28 -2.02 -38.93
CA SER A 15 -13.39 -1.40 -38.16
C SER A 15 -14.75 -2.03 -38.43
N ARG A 16 -14.96 -2.60 -39.62
CA ARG A 16 -16.21 -3.33 -40.00
C ARG A 16 -16.28 -4.67 -39.27
N GLU A 17 -15.19 -5.41 -39.27
CA GLU A 17 -15.09 -6.72 -38.60
C GLU A 17 -15.24 -6.58 -37.10
N LEU A 18 -14.59 -5.57 -36.48
CA LEU A 18 -14.79 -5.28 -35.07
C LEU A 18 -16.24 -4.86 -34.77
N GLY A 19 -16.84 -4.02 -35.65
CA GLY A 19 -18.24 -3.66 -35.52
C GLY A 19 -19.15 -4.89 -35.56
N HIS A 20 -18.92 -5.80 -36.51
CA HIS A 20 -19.67 -7.06 -36.60
C HIS A 20 -19.47 -7.96 -35.35
N ALA A 21 -18.22 -8.14 -34.89
CA ALA A 21 -17.91 -8.94 -33.71
C ALA A 21 -18.47 -8.40 -32.40
N THR A 22 -18.74 -7.09 -32.36
CA THR A 22 -19.32 -6.40 -31.18
C THR A 22 -20.78 -6.02 -31.35
N PHE A 23 -21.46 -6.51 -32.42
CA PHE A 23 -22.84 -6.17 -32.76
C PHE A 23 -23.08 -4.65 -32.89
N THR A 24 -22.11 -3.93 -33.45
CA THR A 24 -22.16 -2.48 -33.67
C THR A 24 -21.82 -2.13 -35.13
N SER A 25 -21.90 -0.87 -35.50
CA SER A 25 -21.50 -0.40 -36.83
C SER A 25 -20.04 0.05 -36.85
N ALA A 26 -19.39 0.02 -38.03
CA ALA A 26 -18.05 0.60 -38.21
C ALA A 26 -18.00 2.10 -37.82
N ALA A 27 -19.09 2.82 -38.03
CA ALA A 27 -19.23 4.21 -37.59
C ALA A 27 -19.22 4.35 -36.04
N SER A 28 -19.82 3.39 -35.34
CA SER A 28 -19.78 3.32 -33.86
C SER A 28 -18.38 3.01 -33.35
N VAL A 29 -17.64 2.12 -34.03
CA VAL A 29 -16.23 1.84 -33.72
C VAL A 29 -15.39 3.10 -33.90
N THR A 30 -15.59 3.84 -35.02
CA THR A 30 -14.83 5.10 -35.25
C THR A 30 -15.15 6.14 -34.19
N ARG A 31 -16.45 6.33 -33.83
CA ARG A 31 -16.85 7.24 -32.75
C ARG A 31 -16.26 6.85 -31.39
N PHE A 32 -16.23 5.56 -31.11
CA PHE A 32 -15.54 5.05 -29.90
C PHE A 32 -14.06 5.46 -29.89
N CYS A 33 -13.34 5.25 -31.00
CA CYS A 33 -11.94 5.65 -31.13
C CYS A 33 -11.74 7.16 -30.89
N GLN A 34 -12.58 7.98 -31.50
CA GLN A 34 -12.56 9.43 -31.30
C GLN A 34 -12.86 9.83 -29.84
N LYS A 35 -13.79 9.13 -29.18
CA LYS A 35 -14.15 9.39 -27.79
C LYS A 35 -13.01 9.08 -26.82
N ILE A 36 -12.14 8.12 -27.15
CA ILE A 36 -10.95 7.78 -26.37
C ILE A 36 -9.71 8.57 -26.78
N GLY A 37 -9.84 9.57 -27.68
CA GLY A 37 -8.80 10.52 -28.02
C GLY A 37 -7.93 10.18 -29.22
N VAL A 38 -8.28 9.12 -30.01
CA VAL A 38 -7.57 8.76 -31.25
C VAL A 38 -8.40 9.11 -32.48
N LYS A 39 -7.75 9.40 -33.62
CA LYS A 39 -8.43 9.88 -34.85
C LYS A 39 -9.39 8.87 -35.46
N GLY A 40 -9.15 7.57 -35.26
CA GLY A 40 -9.98 6.48 -35.76
C GLY A 40 -9.40 5.11 -35.50
N PHE A 41 -10.08 4.08 -36.01
CA PHE A 41 -9.72 2.70 -35.76
C PHE A 41 -8.29 2.29 -36.24
N PRO A 42 -7.78 2.77 -37.39
CA PRO A 42 -6.41 2.47 -37.79
C PRO A 42 -5.36 2.98 -36.78
N GLU A 43 -5.51 4.20 -36.28
CA GLU A 43 -4.61 4.76 -35.28
C GLU A 43 -4.76 4.02 -33.94
N PHE A 44 -5.99 3.76 -33.50
CA PHE A 44 -6.26 2.92 -32.34
C PHE A 44 -5.56 1.56 -32.45
N LYS A 45 -5.76 0.87 -33.57
CA LYS A 45 -5.16 -0.45 -33.82
C LYS A 45 -3.64 -0.40 -33.76
N MET A 46 -3.02 0.58 -34.41
CA MET A 46 -1.56 0.75 -34.40
C MET A 46 -1.03 0.96 -32.97
N GLN A 47 -1.66 1.82 -32.18
CA GLN A 47 -1.28 2.05 -30.79
C GLN A 47 -1.52 0.82 -29.93
N PHE A 48 -2.67 0.17 -30.06
CA PHE A 48 -3.02 -1.01 -29.28
C PHE A 48 -2.09 -2.20 -29.57
N VAL A 49 -1.81 -2.48 -30.87
CA VAL A 49 -0.89 -3.57 -31.28
C VAL A 49 0.55 -3.26 -30.85
N ARG A 50 0.97 -2.01 -30.97
CA ARG A 50 2.27 -1.57 -30.46
C ARG A 50 2.39 -1.85 -28.94
N GLU A 51 1.38 -1.49 -28.19
CA GLU A 51 1.32 -1.77 -26.74
C GLU A 51 1.30 -3.27 -26.42
N LEU A 52 0.65 -4.09 -27.24
CA LEU A 52 0.68 -5.56 -27.09
C LEU A 52 2.05 -6.16 -27.39
N ARG A 53 2.69 -5.75 -28.50
CA ARG A 53 3.98 -6.31 -28.96
C ARG A 53 5.14 -5.94 -28.07
N THR A 54 5.16 -4.73 -27.57
CA THR A 54 6.23 -4.26 -26.67
C THR A 54 6.12 -4.85 -25.26
N GLY A 55 5.07 -5.67 -25.01
CA GLY A 55 4.82 -6.21 -23.68
C GLY A 55 4.69 -5.11 -22.61
N GLY A 56 4.40 -3.87 -23.06
CA GLY A 56 4.49 -2.68 -22.22
C GLY A 56 5.92 -2.16 -22.03
N MET A 57 6.89 -2.62 -22.87
CA MET A 57 8.29 -2.15 -22.82
C MET A 57 8.53 -0.88 -23.63
N GLU A 58 7.54 -0.22 -24.21
CA GLU A 58 7.75 1.19 -24.50
C GLU A 58 7.79 1.94 -23.19
N ASP A 59 8.93 2.51 -23.03
CA ASP A 59 9.38 3.46 -22.05
C ASP A 59 8.21 4.27 -21.46
N VAL A 60 7.53 3.69 -20.47
CA VAL A 60 6.85 4.48 -19.47
C VAL A 60 7.98 5.06 -18.64
N SER A 61 8.85 5.85 -19.33
CA SER A 61 10.00 6.51 -18.72
C SER A 61 9.55 7.50 -17.65
N ALA A 62 8.30 7.97 -17.75
CA ALA A 62 7.68 8.76 -16.72
C ALA A 62 6.51 7.98 -16.10
N VAL A 63 6.67 7.60 -14.86
CA VAL A 63 5.59 7.13 -13.99
C VAL A 63 4.62 8.28 -13.66
N THR A 64 4.94 9.47 -14.16
CA THR A 64 4.23 10.72 -13.99
C THR A 64 2.90 10.70 -14.75
N MET A 65 1.82 11.05 -14.10
CA MET A 65 0.52 11.26 -14.74
C MET A 65 0.62 12.46 -15.69
N SER A 66 -0.04 12.37 -16.85
CA SER A 66 -0.10 13.43 -17.83
C SER A 66 -1.55 13.77 -18.20
N GLU A 67 -1.72 14.93 -18.83
CA GLU A 67 -3.04 15.34 -19.34
C GLU A 67 -3.55 14.31 -20.38
N ARG A 68 -4.83 13.93 -20.27
CA ARG A 68 -5.50 13.02 -21.22
C ARG A 68 -4.98 11.59 -21.28
N GLU A 69 -4.56 11.05 -20.15
CA GLU A 69 -4.22 9.63 -20.03
C GLU A 69 -5.42 8.75 -20.41
N ASN A 70 -5.16 7.69 -21.18
CA ASN A 70 -6.17 6.67 -21.39
C ASN A 70 -6.17 5.64 -20.25
N VAL A 71 -7.28 4.91 -20.12
CA VAL A 71 -7.46 3.95 -19.00
C VAL A 71 -6.39 2.87 -18.99
N VAL A 72 -5.97 2.36 -20.16
CA VAL A 72 -4.94 1.31 -20.26
C VAL A 72 -3.59 1.81 -19.75
N THR A 73 -3.19 3.01 -20.19
CA THR A 73 -1.96 3.65 -19.71
C THR A 73 -2.01 3.89 -18.20
N MET A 74 -3.16 4.34 -17.69
CA MET A 74 -3.33 4.58 -16.25
C MET A 74 -3.18 3.30 -15.42
N VAL A 75 -3.83 2.20 -15.85
CA VAL A 75 -3.70 0.89 -15.18
C VAL A 75 -2.25 0.41 -15.15
N ARG A 76 -1.54 0.53 -16.28
CA ARG A 76 -0.12 0.14 -16.36
C ARG A 76 0.80 1.02 -15.51
N LYS A 77 0.57 2.34 -15.50
CA LYS A 77 1.33 3.25 -14.64
C LYS A 77 1.12 2.93 -13.17
N ALA A 78 -0.13 2.69 -12.76
CA ALA A 78 -0.45 2.34 -11.38
C ALA A 78 0.19 1.00 -10.97
N GLU A 79 0.16 -0.03 -11.83
CA GLU A 79 0.85 -1.30 -11.58
C GLU A 79 2.37 -1.12 -11.49
N LYS A 80 2.95 -0.43 -12.48
CA LYS A 80 4.39 -0.21 -12.55
C LYS A 80 4.93 0.53 -11.32
N ILE A 81 4.25 1.60 -10.90
CA ILE A 81 4.72 2.41 -9.75
C ILE A 81 4.70 1.62 -8.46
N GLN A 82 3.64 0.83 -8.23
CA GLN A 82 3.54 0.00 -7.02
C GLN A 82 4.62 -1.08 -7.03
N ARG A 83 4.86 -1.73 -8.17
CA ARG A 83 5.91 -2.73 -8.31
C ARG A 83 7.29 -2.13 -8.08
N GLN A 84 7.60 -0.98 -8.69
CA GLN A 84 8.87 -0.28 -8.48
C GLN A 84 9.08 0.11 -7.02
N ALA A 85 8.05 0.64 -6.37
CA ALA A 85 8.12 1.02 -4.97
C ALA A 85 8.48 -0.17 -4.06
N VAL A 86 7.86 -1.34 -4.30
CA VAL A 86 8.18 -2.57 -3.57
C VAL A 86 9.60 -3.05 -3.90
N GLU A 87 10.01 -3.05 -5.18
CA GLU A 87 11.35 -3.46 -5.61
C GLU A 87 12.45 -2.57 -5.02
N GLU A 88 12.26 -1.24 -5.01
CA GLU A 88 13.21 -0.28 -4.42
C GLU A 88 13.29 -0.47 -2.90
N THR A 89 12.15 -0.62 -2.24
CA THR A 89 12.12 -0.91 -0.80
C THR A 89 12.84 -2.21 -0.48
N ASN A 90 12.62 -3.27 -1.27
CA ASN A 90 13.24 -4.57 -1.06
C ASN A 90 14.77 -4.54 -1.24
N LYS A 91 15.29 -3.71 -2.15
CA LYS A 91 16.75 -3.53 -2.34
C LYS A 91 17.43 -2.96 -1.10
N GLU A 92 16.73 -2.15 -0.31
CA GLU A 92 17.24 -1.53 0.92
C GLU A 92 17.06 -2.41 2.17
N LEU A 93 16.37 -3.56 2.05
CA LEU A 93 16.13 -4.44 3.18
C LEU A 93 17.39 -5.24 3.55
N SER A 94 17.67 -5.26 4.86
CA SER A 94 18.66 -6.15 5.45
C SER A 94 17.96 -7.25 6.24
N TYR A 95 18.18 -8.51 5.86
CA TYR A 95 17.63 -9.66 6.60
C TYR A 95 18.08 -9.68 8.07
N THR A 96 19.33 -9.29 8.36
CA THR A 96 19.82 -9.17 9.72
C THR A 96 19.06 -8.09 10.51
N GLN A 97 18.72 -6.98 9.86
CA GLN A 97 17.90 -5.93 10.46
C GLN A 97 16.49 -6.44 10.75
N LEU A 98 15.86 -7.14 9.79
CA LEU A 98 14.53 -7.72 10.00
C LEU A 98 14.51 -8.70 11.18
N VAL A 99 15.54 -9.52 11.35
CA VAL A 99 15.66 -10.40 12.52
C VAL A 99 15.69 -9.61 13.83
N ARG A 100 16.45 -8.48 13.90
CA ARG A 100 16.46 -7.62 15.09
C ARG A 100 15.09 -6.99 15.35
N ILE A 101 14.44 -6.46 14.31
CA ILE A 101 13.09 -5.88 14.41
C ILE A 101 12.08 -6.94 14.87
N GLY A 102 12.13 -8.13 14.27
CA GLY A 102 11.26 -9.24 14.67
C GLY A 102 11.42 -9.61 16.15
N LYS A 103 12.65 -9.56 16.68
CA LYS A 103 12.89 -9.75 18.11
C LYS A 103 12.29 -8.62 18.95
N LEU A 104 12.47 -7.35 18.55
CA LEU A 104 11.87 -6.21 19.27
C LEU A 104 10.35 -6.34 19.36
N ILE A 105 9.68 -6.71 18.24
CA ILE A 105 8.23 -6.92 18.21
C ILE A 105 7.84 -8.14 19.05
N ALA A 106 8.59 -9.23 18.98
CA ALA A 106 8.31 -10.45 19.72
C ALA A 106 8.36 -10.23 21.24
N ASP A 107 9.38 -9.52 21.71
CA ASP A 107 9.63 -9.25 23.13
C ASP A 107 8.66 -8.17 23.67
N ALA A 108 8.04 -7.37 22.81
CA ALA A 108 7.11 -6.32 23.22
C ALA A 108 5.76 -6.87 23.68
N SER A 109 5.19 -6.25 24.71
CA SER A 109 3.81 -6.49 25.16
C SER A 109 2.76 -5.80 24.24
N CYS A 110 3.12 -4.65 23.64
CA CYS A 110 2.27 -3.88 22.74
C CYS A 110 3.10 -3.20 21.65
N VAL A 111 2.51 -3.06 20.47
CA VAL A 111 3.05 -2.29 19.35
C VAL A 111 2.24 -1.00 19.18
N ASP A 112 2.86 0.15 19.44
CA ASP A 112 2.24 1.46 19.35
C ASP A 112 2.63 2.18 18.06
N PHE A 113 1.65 2.51 17.24
CA PHE A 113 1.86 3.30 16.02
C PHE A 113 1.69 4.78 16.30
N TYR A 114 2.67 5.59 15.88
CA TYR A 114 2.60 7.06 15.91
C TYR A 114 2.62 7.59 14.48
N VAL A 115 1.59 8.31 14.10
CA VAL A 115 1.34 8.69 12.70
C VAL A 115 0.57 9.98 12.57
N TYR A 116 0.71 10.61 11.38
CA TYR A 116 -0.07 11.77 10.96
C TYR A 116 -0.66 11.56 9.57
N ASP A 117 -1.68 12.34 9.26
CA ASP A 117 -2.33 12.42 7.96
C ASP A 117 -2.75 11.04 7.42
N MET A 118 -2.58 10.84 6.13
CA MET A 118 -2.96 9.60 5.46
C MET A 118 -2.25 8.36 6.02
N ASN A 119 -1.08 8.51 6.64
CA ASN A 119 -0.34 7.38 7.24
C ASN A 119 -1.13 6.69 8.36
N ILE A 120 -2.18 7.35 8.91
CA ILE A 120 -3.14 6.75 9.86
C ILE A 120 -3.75 5.46 9.29
N TYR A 121 -4.08 5.45 8.00
CA TYR A 121 -4.70 4.27 7.38
C TYR A 121 -3.71 3.11 7.26
N LEU A 122 -2.44 3.42 6.98
CA LEU A 122 -1.38 2.42 6.95
C LEU A 122 -1.11 1.85 8.35
N ALA A 123 -1.09 2.71 9.38
CA ALA A 123 -0.96 2.28 10.77
C ALA A 123 -2.15 1.43 11.24
N LYS A 124 -3.38 1.80 10.91
CA LYS A 124 -4.57 0.99 11.19
C LYS A 124 -4.52 -0.38 10.53
N TYR A 125 -4.03 -0.44 9.27
CA TYR A 125 -3.79 -1.70 8.60
C TYR A 125 -2.78 -2.56 9.37
N GLY A 126 -1.61 -2.03 9.72
CA GLY A 126 -0.59 -2.72 10.51
C GLY A 126 -1.11 -3.17 11.88
N CYS A 127 -1.85 -2.31 12.57
CA CYS A 127 -2.48 -2.62 13.85
C CYS A 127 -3.42 -3.83 13.73
N ALA A 128 -4.29 -3.87 12.70
CA ALA A 128 -5.17 -5.00 12.46
C ALA A 128 -4.39 -6.29 12.19
N LEU A 129 -3.31 -6.23 11.40
CA LEU A 129 -2.45 -7.39 11.15
C LEU A 129 -1.81 -7.92 12.44
N PHE A 130 -1.30 -7.05 13.31
CA PHE A 130 -0.71 -7.46 14.58
C PHE A 130 -1.73 -8.12 15.50
N PHE A 131 -2.98 -7.65 15.55
CA PHE A 131 -4.05 -8.36 16.27
C PHE A 131 -4.26 -9.78 15.73
N HIS A 132 -4.25 -9.98 14.41
CA HIS A 132 -4.32 -11.32 13.82
C HIS A 132 -3.10 -12.20 14.14
N ALA A 133 -1.96 -11.58 14.43
CA ALA A 133 -0.76 -12.26 14.92
C ALA A 133 -0.73 -12.41 16.46
N GLY A 134 -1.85 -12.15 17.15
CA GLY A 134 -1.96 -12.29 18.61
C GLY A 134 -1.15 -11.24 19.39
N LYS A 135 -0.77 -10.13 18.75
CA LYS A 135 0.00 -9.03 19.35
C LYS A 135 -0.92 -7.83 19.59
N LEU A 136 -0.97 -7.35 20.82
CA LEU A 136 -1.66 -6.09 21.14
C LEU A 136 -1.01 -4.94 20.37
N SER A 137 -1.85 -4.05 19.88
CA SER A 137 -1.40 -2.92 19.08
C SER A 137 -2.37 -1.75 19.20
N SER A 138 -1.85 -0.51 19.10
CA SER A 138 -2.64 0.70 19.13
C SER A 138 -2.16 1.71 18.11
N VAL A 139 -3.05 2.67 17.73
CA VAL A 139 -2.73 3.74 16.78
C VAL A 139 -2.98 5.07 17.46
N HIS A 140 -1.93 5.87 17.58
CA HIS A 140 -1.95 7.21 18.12
C HIS A 140 -1.81 8.21 16.97
N SER A 141 -2.88 8.95 16.69
CA SER A 141 -2.95 9.89 15.55
C SER A 141 -3.31 11.32 15.99
N GLU A 142 -3.81 11.49 17.20
CA GLU A 142 -4.19 12.79 17.75
C GLU A 142 -3.01 13.44 18.50
N ILE A 143 -2.64 14.66 18.08
CA ILE A 143 -1.44 15.37 18.55
C ILE A 143 -1.27 15.34 20.08
N ASN A 144 -2.31 15.75 20.80
CA ASN A 144 -2.24 15.81 22.26
C ASN A 144 -2.11 14.44 22.91
N ILE A 145 -2.82 13.45 22.38
CA ILE A 145 -2.79 12.08 22.90
C ILE A 145 -1.44 11.42 22.62
N GLN A 146 -0.86 11.63 21.44
CA GLN A 146 0.47 11.14 21.12
C GLN A 146 1.51 11.64 22.11
N GLY A 147 1.52 12.94 22.39
CA GLY A 147 2.45 13.56 23.34
C GLY A 147 2.29 13.02 24.74
N LEU A 148 1.05 12.92 25.24
CA LEU A 148 0.79 12.32 26.55
C LEU A 148 1.25 10.88 26.63
N HIS A 149 0.90 10.07 25.62
CA HIS A 149 1.28 8.65 25.57
C HIS A 149 2.81 8.47 25.51
N ALA A 150 3.50 9.26 24.67
CA ALA A 150 4.95 9.22 24.56
C ALA A 150 5.70 9.68 25.83
N ALA A 151 5.05 10.48 26.68
CA ALA A 151 5.57 10.93 27.96
C ALA A 151 5.35 9.91 29.11
N MET A 152 4.41 8.97 28.91
CA MET A 152 4.12 7.95 29.93
C MET A 152 5.14 6.79 29.84
N PRO A 153 5.58 6.23 30.98
CA PRO A 153 6.35 5.00 30.96
C PRO A 153 5.53 3.87 30.34
N ALA A 154 6.03 3.28 29.27
CA ALA A 154 5.40 2.17 28.57
C ALA A 154 6.37 0.98 28.53
N ASP A 155 6.63 0.39 29.70
CA ASP A 155 7.52 -0.75 29.82
C ASP A 155 7.04 -1.91 28.94
N GLY A 156 7.97 -2.45 28.17
CA GLY A 156 7.69 -3.56 27.27
C GLY A 156 6.95 -3.17 25.99
N HIS A 157 6.74 -1.87 25.68
CA HIS A 157 6.18 -1.42 24.42
C HIS A 157 7.27 -1.19 23.35
N VAL A 158 6.90 -1.37 22.09
CA VAL A 158 7.71 -0.97 20.92
C VAL A 158 6.91 0.04 20.10
N ALA A 159 7.54 1.15 19.72
CA ALA A 159 6.95 2.18 18.90
C ALA A 159 7.25 1.93 17.42
N ILE A 160 6.24 2.09 16.54
CA ILE A 160 6.41 2.17 15.08
C ILE A 160 5.97 3.56 14.65
N ILE A 161 6.89 4.36 14.14
CA ILE A 161 6.60 5.69 13.59
C ILE A 161 6.58 5.58 12.07
N ILE A 162 5.48 6.02 11.43
CA ILE A 162 5.36 6.02 9.97
C ILE A 162 5.29 7.46 9.48
N SER A 163 6.28 7.87 8.68
CA SER A 163 6.39 9.23 8.14
C SER A 163 6.86 9.21 6.69
N HIS A 164 5.96 9.47 5.74
CA HIS A 164 6.27 9.44 4.30
C HIS A 164 7.51 10.28 3.97
N THR A 165 7.49 11.56 4.29
CA THR A 165 8.58 12.50 3.93
C THR A 165 9.70 12.59 4.96
N GLY A 166 9.49 12.06 6.17
CA GLY A 166 10.43 12.22 7.29
C GLY A 166 10.57 13.66 7.80
N LYS A 167 9.70 14.60 7.37
CA LYS A 167 9.82 16.04 7.64
C LYS A 167 8.90 16.55 8.77
N ASN A 168 8.10 15.67 9.37
CA ASN A 168 7.11 16.07 10.38
C ASN A 168 7.78 16.35 11.72
N GLU A 169 7.89 17.63 12.10
CA GLU A 169 8.51 18.10 13.34
C GLU A 169 7.83 17.56 14.60
N GLN A 170 6.50 17.38 14.56
CA GLN A 170 5.74 16.88 15.70
C GLN A 170 6.06 15.40 15.94
N LEU A 171 6.14 14.59 14.88
CA LEU A 171 6.59 13.19 15.01
C LEU A 171 8.04 13.11 15.49
N ALA A 172 8.91 14.03 15.09
CA ALA A 172 10.29 14.08 15.58
C ALA A 172 10.35 14.37 17.08
N GLU A 173 9.51 15.28 17.61
CA GLU A 173 9.43 15.51 19.05
C GLU A 173 8.84 14.29 19.79
N ILE A 174 7.83 13.62 19.24
CA ILE A 174 7.32 12.34 19.78
C ILE A 174 8.42 11.29 19.83
N GLU A 175 9.18 11.12 18.74
CA GLU A 175 10.31 10.20 18.67
C GLU A 175 11.33 10.46 19.77
N LYS A 176 11.67 11.72 19.97
CA LYS A 176 12.62 12.15 20.99
C LYS A 176 12.10 11.89 22.42
N MET A 177 10.79 12.08 22.66
CA MET A 177 10.17 11.76 23.96
C MET A 177 10.22 10.24 24.22
N LEU A 178 9.83 9.42 23.26
CA LEU A 178 9.90 7.96 23.33
C LEU A 178 11.34 7.47 23.58
N HIS A 179 12.30 8.05 22.86
CA HIS A 179 13.73 7.72 23.05
C HIS A 179 14.22 8.03 24.49
N ARG A 180 13.86 9.21 25.02
CA ARG A 180 14.18 9.58 26.42
C ARG A 180 13.53 8.67 27.44
N GLY A 181 12.33 8.15 27.15
CA GLY A 181 11.64 7.14 27.94
C GLY A 181 12.21 5.71 27.80
N GLY A 182 13.24 5.50 26.95
CA GLY A 182 13.85 4.19 26.75
C GLY A 182 13.08 3.26 25.82
N THR A 183 11.98 3.72 25.21
CA THR A 183 11.17 2.94 24.26
C THR A 183 11.97 2.61 23.03
N LYS A 184 11.89 1.36 22.53
CA LYS A 184 12.48 0.94 21.26
C LYS A 184 11.63 1.46 20.11
N ILE A 185 12.28 2.08 19.13
CA ILE A 185 11.60 2.82 18.06
C ILE A 185 11.97 2.23 16.71
N ILE A 186 10.99 1.81 15.95
CA ILE A 186 11.11 1.40 14.54
C ILE A 186 10.52 2.52 13.70
N VAL A 187 11.31 3.10 12.79
CA VAL A 187 10.82 4.14 11.87
C VAL A 187 10.65 3.54 10.48
N ILE A 188 9.50 3.80 9.86
CA ILE A 188 9.21 3.50 8.44
C ILE A 188 9.08 4.84 7.73
N SER A 189 10.03 5.17 6.84
CA SER A 189 10.03 6.46 6.13
C SER A 189 10.72 6.39 4.77
N GLY A 190 10.30 7.27 3.86
CA GLY A 190 10.95 7.48 2.56
C GLY A 190 12.21 8.35 2.63
N ASN A 191 12.54 8.92 3.77
CA ASN A 191 13.64 9.87 3.89
C ASN A 191 14.54 9.58 5.08
N ARG A 192 15.71 9.00 4.82
CA ARG A 192 16.72 8.70 5.87
C ARG A 192 17.39 9.95 6.47
N LYS A 193 17.31 11.08 5.76
CA LYS A 193 17.92 12.38 6.18
C LYS A 193 16.89 13.32 6.79
N GLY A 194 15.65 12.87 7.00
CA GLY A 194 14.59 13.65 7.60
C GLY A 194 14.83 13.93 9.09
N VAL A 195 13.96 14.76 9.66
CA VAL A 195 13.97 15.02 11.12
C VAL A 195 13.40 13.83 11.90
N VAL A 196 12.53 13.04 11.29
CA VAL A 196 12.03 11.77 11.83
C VAL A 196 13.01 10.65 11.49
N GLY A 197 13.38 9.84 12.47
CA GLY A 197 14.33 8.74 12.34
C GLY A 197 15.68 9.00 13.02
N GLN A 198 15.88 10.17 13.62
CA GLN A 198 17.14 10.53 14.28
C GLN A 198 17.39 9.73 15.58
N TYR A 199 16.33 9.31 16.25
CA TYR A 199 16.38 8.50 17.47
C TYR A 199 15.89 7.07 17.26
N ALA A 200 15.74 6.64 16.02
CA ALA A 200 15.27 5.30 15.68
C ALA A 200 16.24 4.22 16.20
N THR A 201 15.69 3.20 16.86
CA THR A 201 16.43 1.97 17.15
C THR A 201 16.70 1.21 15.85
N GLU A 202 15.72 1.16 14.97
CA GLU A 202 15.81 0.59 13.62
C GLU A 202 15.05 1.47 12.64
N PHE A 203 15.59 1.61 11.41
CA PHE A 203 15.01 2.43 10.36
C PHE A 203 14.75 1.60 9.11
N LEU A 204 13.49 1.45 8.71
CA LEU A 204 13.08 0.79 7.49
C LEU A 204 12.79 1.84 6.41
N TYR A 205 13.52 1.77 5.32
CA TYR A 205 13.26 2.62 4.16
C TYR A 205 12.03 2.11 3.39
N ALA A 206 11.10 2.99 3.13
CA ALA A 206 9.92 2.76 2.29
C ALA A 206 9.96 3.73 1.12
N ALA A 207 10.17 3.22 -0.09
CA ALA A 207 10.19 4.03 -1.29
C ALA A 207 8.87 4.81 -1.46
N GLY A 208 8.96 6.07 -1.91
CA GLY A 208 7.81 6.93 -2.11
C GLY A 208 8.18 8.17 -2.93
N SER A 209 7.18 8.82 -3.51
CA SER A 209 7.35 10.09 -4.19
C SER A 209 6.66 11.20 -3.40
N GLU A 210 7.27 12.41 -3.41
CA GLU A 210 6.65 13.61 -2.85
C GLU A 210 5.80 14.36 -3.90
N LYS A 211 5.79 13.90 -5.16
CA LYS A 211 5.09 14.55 -6.26
C LYS A 211 3.71 13.93 -6.47
N VAL A 212 2.70 14.77 -6.55
CA VAL A 212 1.30 14.34 -6.75
C VAL A 212 1.14 13.62 -8.09
N GLU A 213 1.79 14.11 -9.14
CA GLU A 213 1.79 13.52 -10.48
C GLU A 213 2.51 12.16 -10.57
N GLU A 214 3.27 11.78 -9.56
CA GLU A 214 3.92 10.48 -9.41
C GLU A 214 3.17 9.56 -8.41
N PHE A 215 1.86 9.69 -8.33
CA PHE A 215 0.97 8.97 -7.42
C PHE A 215 1.30 9.15 -5.92
N TRP A 216 2.11 10.13 -5.59
CA TRP A 216 2.40 10.62 -4.23
C TRP A 216 2.31 9.53 -3.14
N SER A 217 1.27 9.62 -2.28
CA SER A 217 1.07 8.70 -1.16
C SER A 217 0.88 7.24 -1.58
N SER A 218 0.32 6.97 -2.77
CA SER A 218 0.06 5.60 -3.23
C SER A 218 1.34 4.78 -3.34
N THR A 219 2.43 5.39 -3.80
CA THR A 219 3.76 4.77 -3.90
C THR A 219 4.28 4.40 -2.51
N PHE A 220 4.25 5.34 -1.58
CA PHE A 220 4.68 5.12 -0.20
C PHE A 220 3.81 4.07 0.52
N PHE A 221 2.49 4.08 0.26
CA PHE A 221 1.57 3.09 0.81
C PHE A 221 1.89 1.67 0.34
N ALA A 222 2.23 1.48 -0.93
CA ALA A 222 2.64 0.17 -1.44
C ALA A 222 3.88 -0.36 -0.71
N SER A 223 4.89 0.50 -0.53
CA SER A 223 6.12 0.19 0.19
C SER A 223 5.90 -0.06 1.67
N GLY A 224 5.15 0.81 2.33
CA GLY A 224 4.85 0.70 3.75
C GLY A 224 3.99 -0.52 4.06
N LYS A 225 2.97 -0.80 3.21
CA LYS A 225 2.19 -2.04 3.30
C LYS A 225 3.07 -3.27 3.17
N TYR A 226 3.97 -3.31 2.18
CA TYR A 226 4.90 -4.41 1.99
C TYR A 226 5.76 -4.68 3.23
N LEU A 227 6.31 -3.62 3.86
CA LEU A 227 7.06 -3.74 5.10
C LEU A 227 6.20 -4.28 6.25
N LEU A 228 4.98 -3.77 6.42
CA LEU A 228 4.06 -4.23 7.46
C LEU A 228 3.64 -5.70 7.24
N ASP A 229 3.46 -6.13 6.00
CA ASP A 229 3.16 -7.53 5.66
C ASP A 229 4.32 -8.46 6.08
N ILE A 230 5.57 -8.03 5.87
CA ILE A 230 6.76 -8.78 6.31
C ILE A 230 6.78 -8.91 7.84
N LEU A 231 6.63 -7.77 8.55
CA LEU A 231 6.66 -7.75 10.01
C LEU A 231 5.54 -8.61 10.62
N TYR A 232 4.34 -8.51 10.04
CA TYR A 232 3.21 -9.37 10.38
C TYR A 232 3.50 -10.84 10.15
N GLY A 233 3.99 -11.19 8.95
CA GLY A 233 4.30 -12.58 8.60
C GLY A 233 5.32 -13.21 9.55
N MET A 234 6.34 -12.44 9.94
CA MET A 234 7.34 -12.86 10.92
C MET A 234 6.73 -13.12 12.30
N GLU A 235 5.90 -12.20 12.81
CA GLU A 235 5.25 -12.37 14.12
C GLU A 235 4.20 -13.47 14.11
N PHE A 236 3.38 -13.55 13.03
CA PHE A 236 2.38 -14.61 12.86
C PHE A 236 3.02 -16.01 12.84
N SER A 237 4.08 -16.18 12.05
CA SER A 237 4.78 -17.47 11.89
C SER A 237 5.45 -17.95 13.18
N ARG A 238 5.88 -17.02 14.03
CA ARG A 238 6.53 -17.35 15.30
C ARG A 238 5.60 -18.10 16.27
N ARG A 239 4.30 -17.82 16.23
CA ARG A 239 3.26 -18.44 17.06
C ARG A 239 2.13 -19.01 16.20
N TYR A 240 2.49 -19.72 15.13
CA TYR A 240 1.60 -20.09 14.06
C TYR A 240 0.32 -20.81 14.56
N GLU A 241 0.47 -21.89 15.32
CA GLU A 241 -0.69 -22.68 15.80
C GLU A 241 -1.59 -21.88 16.75
N GLU A 242 -1.01 -21.05 17.62
CA GLU A 242 -1.77 -20.19 18.52
C GLU A 242 -2.56 -19.13 17.74
N ASN A 243 -1.94 -18.56 16.71
CA ASN A 243 -2.56 -17.52 15.88
C ASN A 243 -3.67 -18.10 14.99
N ILE A 244 -3.50 -19.31 14.45
CA ILE A 244 -4.58 -20.02 13.75
C ILE A 244 -5.76 -20.27 14.68
N ALA A 245 -5.50 -20.75 15.89
CA ALA A 245 -6.54 -21.00 16.89
C ALA A 245 -7.27 -19.71 17.33
N LEU A 246 -6.51 -18.60 17.49
CA LEU A 246 -7.06 -17.28 17.80
C LEU A 246 -8.03 -16.81 16.71
N ASN A 247 -7.60 -16.84 15.45
CA ASN A 247 -8.39 -16.37 14.33
C ASN A 247 -9.62 -17.23 14.09
N SER A 248 -9.53 -18.56 14.27
CA SER A 248 -10.68 -19.46 14.20
C SER A 248 -11.72 -19.16 15.28
N ARG A 249 -11.30 -18.80 16.50
CA ARG A 249 -12.22 -18.36 17.57
C ARG A 249 -12.89 -17.03 17.23
N TYR A 250 -12.14 -16.09 16.68
CA TYR A 250 -12.68 -14.79 16.23
C TYR A 250 -13.75 -14.96 15.15
N GLU A 251 -13.49 -15.76 14.11
CA GLU A 251 -14.45 -16.03 13.04
C GLU A 251 -15.76 -16.66 13.56
N LYS A 252 -15.64 -17.62 14.47
CA LYS A 252 -16.82 -18.26 15.10
C LYS A 252 -17.63 -17.26 15.94
N SER A 253 -16.95 -16.37 16.68
CA SER A 253 -17.61 -15.35 17.49
C SER A 253 -18.24 -14.25 16.62
N GLY A 254 -17.59 -13.85 15.54
CA GLY A 254 -18.09 -12.85 14.58
C GLY A 254 -19.38 -13.33 13.89
N LYS A 255 -19.44 -14.59 13.47
CA LYS A 255 -20.66 -15.18 12.90
C LYS A 255 -21.83 -15.14 13.91
N ASN A 256 -21.58 -15.42 15.16
CA ASN A 256 -22.61 -15.37 16.21
C ASN A 256 -23.08 -13.93 16.52
N LEU A 257 -22.24 -12.92 16.40
CA LEU A 257 -22.59 -11.51 16.58
C LEU A 257 -23.42 -10.98 15.42
N LEU A 258 -23.03 -11.28 14.19
CA LEU A 258 -23.77 -10.87 12.99
C LEU A 258 -25.18 -11.51 12.93
N TRP A 259 -25.32 -12.75 13.37
CA TRP A 259 -26.62 -13.44 13.43
C TRP A 259 -27.59 -12.78 14.43
N ARG A 260 -27.10 -12.31 15.58
CA ARG A 260 -27.92 -11.61 16.57
C ARG A 260 -28.43 -10.24 16.11
N PHE A 261 -27.77 -9.58 15.18
CA PHE A 261 -28.23 -8.32 14.59
C PHE A 261 -29.28 -8.54 13.49
N SER A 262 -29.20 -9.64 12.73
CA SER A 262 -30.19 -9.96 11.68
C SER A 262 -31.55 -10.45 12.24
N GLU A 263 -31.59 -11.04 13.44
CA GLU A 263 -32.85 -11.45 14.08
C GLU A 263 -33.62 -10.28 14.71
N LYS A 264 -32.95 -9.15 15.01
CA LYS A 264 -33.62 -7.97 15.60
C LYS A 264 -34.25 -7.01 14.59
N GLU A 265 -33.99 -7.21 13.30
CA GLU A 265 -34.62 -6.42 12.22
C GLU A 265 -35.86 -7.12 11.62
N SER A 266 -36.26 -8.28 12.12
CA SER A 266 -37.41 -9.08 11.63
C SER A 266 -38.58 -9.14 12.63
N ASP A 267 -38.55 -8.40 13.71
CA ASP A 267 -39.68 -8.13 14.64
C ASP A 267 -40.04 -6.63 14.56
#